data_bd252dae2a96a6e53e329a97cf8b562e
#
_entry.id   bd252dae2a96a6e53e329a97cf8b562e
#
_cell.length_a   1.000
_cell.length_b   1.000
_cell.length_c   1.000
_cell.angle_alpha   90.00
_cell.angle_beta   90.00
_cell.angle_gamma   90.00
#
_symmetry.space_group_name_H-M   'P 1'
#
loop_
_entity.id
_entity.type
_entity.pdbx_description
1 polymer ?
#
loop_
_entity_poly.entity_id
_entity_poly.type
_entity_poly.pdbx_seq_one_letter_code
_entity_poly.pdbx_strand_id
1 'polypeptide(L)'
;MSKPNSRTNQKMTNDKFWQFRNLAGDDQKAELLLYGDISERSWWEDAATPKRFADDLAALGDVKEITVYINSGGGDVFAAQAIGNMLERNAATVTAHIDGLCASAATIVACHADKVVAAADSSYMVHPVSMGVCDYLTAEDLNNCLKALETIRSSIVTLYAKKSGKTEDECAKWMDETNWWTATEAKEKGFVDEVDDEADDSVVENRNGILFVNSISMNTPFNKAPNFVRSRVVDKTTAQPENTPQADQPGN
;
A
#
# COMPACT_ATOMS: atom_id res chain seq x y z
N MET A 1 -35.86 32.88 22.47
CA MET A 1 -34.48 32.43 22.80
C MET A 1 -34.27 31.06 22.14
N SER A 2 -33.69 31.06 20.94
CA SER A 2 -33.43 29.84 20.15
C SER A 2 -32.05 29.32 20.57
N LYS A 3 -32.01 28.02 20.91
CA LYS A 3 -30.75 27.32 21.22
C LYS A 3 -29.95 27.08 19.94
N PRO A 4 -28.62 27.26 19.94
CA PRO A 4 -27.80 26.95 18.78
C PRO A 4 -27.70 25.42 18.60
N ASN A 5 -27.94 25.01 17.37
CA ASN A 5 -27.81 23.64 16.87
C ASN A 5 -26.35 23.27 16.83
N SER A 6 -25.88 22.43 17.76
CA SER A 6 -24.53 21.88 17.77
C SER A 6 -24.45 20.83 16.64
N ARG A 7 -23.94 21.23 15.48
CA ARG A 7 -23.43 20.29 14.49
C ARG A 7 -22.25 19.56 15.09
N THR A 8 -22.46 18.37 15.59
CA THR A 8 -21.40 17.41 15.87
C THR A 8 -20.71 17.10 14.55
N ASN A 9 -19.52 17.67 14.36
CA ASN A 9 -18.57 17.17 13.36
C ASN A 9 -18.23 15.73 13.77
N GLN A 10 -18.90 14.76 13.18
CA GLN A 10 -18.41 13.39 13.15
C GLN A 10 -17.12 13.41 12.33
N LYS A 11 -15.99 13.42 13.04
CA LYS A 11 -14.69 13.13 12.49
C LYS A 11 -14.77 11.68 11.99
N MET A 12 -14.92 11.50 10.69
CA MET A 12 -14.79 10.18 10.06
C MET A 12 -13.32 9.78 10.14
N THR A 13 -12.94 9.17 11.25
CA THR A 13 -11.68 8.45 11.37
C THR A 13 -11.88 7.10 10.70
N ASN A 14 -11.53 7.04 9.43
CA ASN A 14 -11.38 5.74 8.76
C ASN A 14 -10.01 5.20 9.17
N ASP A 15 -9.93 4.52 10.31
CA ASP A 15 -8.68 4.04 10.92
C ASP A 15 -8.12 2.76 10.24
N LYS A 16 -8.76 2.31 9.13
CA LYS A 16 -8.31 1.15 8.37
C LYS A 16 -7.45 1.59 7.20
N PHE A 17 -6.28 0.94 7.03
CA PHE A 17 -5.43 1.06 5.83
C PHE A 17 -5.89 0.13 4.69
N TRP A 18 -7.03 -0.58 4.84
CA TRP A 18 -7.64 -1.43 3.83
C TRP A 18 -9.13 -1.12 3.66
N GLN A 19 -9.64 -1.41 2.47
CA GLN A 19 -11.06 -1.36 2.16
C GLN A 19 -11.44 -2.48 1.22
N PHE A 20 -12.35 -3.35 1.66
CA PHE A 20 -12.98 -4.33 0.77
C PHE A 20 -14.18 -3.71 0.06
N ARG A 21 -14.37 -4.11 -1.21
CA ARG A 21 -15.51 -3.73 -2.04
C ARG A 21 -15.98 -4.94 -2.82
N ASN A 22 -17.29 -5.22 -2.81
CA ASN A 22 -17.89 -6.13 -3.77
C ASN A 22 -18.19 -5.36 -5.05
N LEU A 23 -17.90 -5.97 -6.20
CA LEU A 23 -18.22 -5.32 -7.48
C LEU A 23 -19.73 -5.35 -7.72
N ALA A 24 -20.32 -4.17 -7.95
CA ALA A 24 -21.73 -4.05 -8.22
C ALA A 24 -22.09 -4.81 -9.52
N GLY A 25 -22.92 -5.85 -9.39
CA GLY A 25 -23.36 -6.67 -10.52
C GLY A 25 -22.51 -7.93 -10.79
N ASP A 26 -21.46 -8.18 -10.01
CA ASP A 26 -20.68 -9.41 -10.05
C ASP A 26 -20.38 -9.90 -8.62
N ASP A 27 -21.17 -10.84 -8.14
CA ASP A 27 -21.04 -11.44 -6.81
C ASP A 27 -19.88 -12.46 -6.71
N GLN A 28 -19.18 -12.72 -7.80
CA GLN A 28 -18.02 -13.61 -7.85
C GLN A 28 -16.69 -12.88 -7.66
N LYS A 29 -16.69 -11.55 -7.68
CA LYS A 29 -15.48 -10.72 -7.63
C LYS A 29 -15.51 -9.71 -6.51
N ALA A 30 -14.37 -9.54 -5.86
CA ALA A 30 -14.16 -8.51 -4.85
C ALA A 30 -12.85 -7.76 -5.10
N GLU A 31 -12.82 -6.55 -4.60
CA GLU A 31 -11.62 -5.70 -4.57
C GLU A 31 -11.20 -5.45 -3.14
N LEU A 32 -9.89 -5.42 -2.93
CA LEU A 32 -9.26 -4.98 -1.70
C LEU A 32 -8.32 -3.83 -2.04
N LEU A 33 -8.60 -2.63 -1.54
CA LEU A 33 -7.65 -1.53 -1.59
C LEU A 33 -6.75 -1.59 -0.37
N LEU A 34 -5.43 -1.65 -0.58
CA LEU A 34 -4.38 -1.64 0.44
C LEU A 34 -3.52 -0.41 0.22
N TYR A 35 -4.05 0.74 0.66
CA TYR A 35 -3.46 2.06 0.43
C TYR A 35 -3.02 2.70 1.74
N GLY A 36 -1.78 3.18 1.77
CA GLY A 36 -1.17 3.79 2.95
C GLY A 36 -0.32 2.83 3.77
N ASP A 37 -0.01 3.22 5.01
CA ASP A 37 0.88 2.47 5.88
C ASP A 37 0.18 1.22 6.45
N ILE A 38 0.82 0.06 6.31
CA ILE A 38 0.41 -1.18 7.00
C ILE A 38 0.78 -0.99 8.47
N SER A 39 -0.20 -0.65 9.30
CA SER A 39 0.07 -0.34 10.70
C SER A 39 -0.85 -1.11 11.63
N GLU A 40 -0.27 -1.72 12.63
CA GLU A 40 -0.96 -2.26 13.79
C GLU A 40 -1.13 -1.13 14.82
N ARG A 41 -1.79 -0.02 14.41
CA ARG A 41 -2.12 1.03 15.38
C ARG A 41 -3.30 0.63 16.21
N SER A 42 -3.11 -0.16 17.20
CA SER A 42 -3.75 0.04 18.50
C SER A 42 -3.47 -1.09 19.47
N TRP A 43 -2.65 -0.79 20.43
CA TRP A 43 -2.66 -1.49 21.71
C TRP A 43 -3.85 -1.06 22.58
N TRP A 44 -4.61 0.01 22.21
CA TRP A 44 -5.58 0.67 23.09
C TRP A 44 -6.90 1.13 22.44
N GLU A 45 -7.07 1.05 21.13
CA GLU A 45 -8.29 1.45 20.43
C GLU A 45 -8.70 0.39 19.39
N ASP A 46 -10.00 0.27 19.08
CA ASP A 46 -10.63 -0.70 18.15
C ASP A 46 -10.23 -0.55 16.68
N ALA A 47 -9.00 -0.11 16.40
CA ALA A 47 -8.47 0.12 15.08
C ALA A 47 -7.99 -1.18 14.40
N ALA A 48 -7.54 -1.04 13.19
CA ALA A 48 -7.07 -2.00 12.19
C ALA A 48 -6.24 -3.18 12.72
N THR A 49 -6.87 -4.24 13.20
CA THR A 49 -6.17 -5.46 13.64
C THR A 49 -6.25 -6.55 12.58
N PRO A 50 -5.30 -7.50 12.52
CA PRO A 50 -5.40 -8.69 11.66
C PRO A 50 -6.73 -9.45 11.84
N LYS A 51 -7.30 -9.48 13.05
CA LYS A 51 -8.60 -10.07 13.31
C LYS A 51 -9.72 -9.36 12.53
N ARG A 52 -9.72 -8.02 12.54
CA ARG A 52 -10.73 -7.23 11.82
C ARG A 52 -10.58 -7.40 10.30
N PHE A 53 -9.35 -7.54 9.80
CA PHE A 53 -9.12 -7.91 8.41
C PHE A 53 -9.71 -9.28 8.08
N ALA A 54 -9.53 -10.28 8.95
CA ALA A 54 -10.10 -11.61 8.77
C ALA A 54 -11.63 -11.57 8.75
N ASP A 55 -12.25 -10.80 9.65
CA ASP A 55 -13.71 -10.64 9.73
C ASP A 55 -14.24 -9.96 8.44
N ASP A 56 -13.56 -8.91 7.94
CA ASP A 56 -13.94 -8.23 6.70
C ASP A 56 -13.76 -9.15 5.46
N LEU A 57 -12.67 -9.93 5.41
CA LEU A 57 -12.42 -10.90 4.33
C LEU A 57 -13.50 -12.01 4.33
N ALA A 58 -13.85 -12.52 5.50
CA ALA A 58 -14.90 -13.53 5.63
C ALA A 58 -16.29 -13.00 5.21
N ALA A 59 -16.54 -11.70 5.41
CA ALA A 59 -17.81 -11.07 5.00
C ALA A 59 -18.01 -10.98 3.48
N LEU A 60 -16.96 -11.18 2.66
CA LEU A 60 -17.07 -11.26 1.20
C LEU A 60 -17.86 -12.49 0.73
N GLY A 61 -17.95 -13.54 1.56
CA GLY A 61 -18.55 -14.81 1.17
C GLY A 61 -17.71 -15.62 0.20
N ASP A 62 -18.38 -16.38 -0.69
CA ASP A 62 -17.74 -17.35 -1.60
C ASP A 62 -17.30 -16.71 -2.95
N VAL A 63 -16.65 -15.55 -2.92
CA VAL A 63 -16.08 -14.94 -4.13
C VAL A 63 -15.04 -15.84 -4.77
N LYS A 64 -14.84 -15.73 -6.09
CA LYS A 64 -13.88 -16.54 -6.85
C LYS A 64 -12.60 -15.77 -7.19
N GLU A 65 -12.69 -14.46 -7.24
CA GLU A 65 -11.57 -13.58 -7.58
C GLU A 65 -11.48 -12.43 -6.59
N ILE A 66 -10.28 -12.15 -6.13
CA ILE A 66 -9.97 -10.96 -5.30
C ILE A 66 -8.83 -10.20 -5.97
N THR A 67 -9.10 -8.95 -6.35
CA THR A 67 -8.04 -8.04 -6.80
C THR A 67 -7.59 -7.18 -5.63
N VAL A 68 -6.30 -7.25 -5.29
CA VAL A 68 -5.67 -6.45 -4.24
C VAL A 68 -4.93 -5.29 -4.88
N TYR A 69 -5.50 -4.11 -4.85
CA TYR A 69 -4.82 -2.89 -5.30
C TYR A 69 -3.86 -2.39 -4.22
N ILE A 70 -2.57 -2.25 -4.57
CA ILE A 70 -1.51 -1.90 -3.65
C ILE A 70 -0.92 -0.54 -4.01
N ASN A 71 -0.95 0.38 -3.03
CA ASN A 71 -0.21 1.63 -3.07
C ASN A 71 0.25 1.98 -1.65
N SER A 72 1.38 1.38 -1.24
CA SER A 72 1.81 1.36 0.16
C SER A 72 3.32 1.44 0.31
N GLY A 73 3.76 2.24 1.27
CA GLY A 73 5.14 2.30 1.74
C GLY A 73 5.55 1.13 2.65
N GLY A 74 4.63 0.22 2.96
CA GLY A 74 4.85 -0.86 3.91
C GLY A 74 4.46 -0.49 5.34
N GLY A 75 5.20 -1.00 6.33
CA GLY A 75 4.94 -0.78 7.75
C GLY A 75 5.19 -2.02 8.60
N ASP A 76 4.20 -2.48 9.36
CA ASP A 76 4.33 -3.63 10.24
C ASP A 76 4.46 -4.95 9.47
N VAL A 77 5.58 -5.64 9.70
CA VAL A 77 5.91 -6.90 9.02
C VAL A 77 4.96 -8.01 9.41
N PHE A 78 4.59 -8.11 10.71
CA PHE A 78 3.72 -9.20 11.17
C PHE A 78 2.28 -9.02 10.69
N ALA A 79 1.79 -7.77 10.62
CA ALA A 79 0.50 -7.47 10.02
C ALA A 79 0.48 -7.86 8.53
N ALA A 80 1.55 -7.51 7.78
CA ALA A 80 1.67 -7.87 6.37
C ALA A 80 1.73 -9.38 6.14
N GLN A 81 2.49 -10.12 6.96
CA GLN A 81 2.56 -11.57 6.92
C GLN A 81 1.18 -12.21 7.24
N ALA A 82 0.48 -11.70 8.25
CA ALA A 82 -0.84 -12.20 8.61
C ALA A 82 -1.85 -11.99 7.48
N ILE A 83 -1.87 -10.79 6.88
CA ILE A 83 -2.73 -10.45 5.74
C ILE A 83 -2.41 -11.33 4.53
N GLY A 84 -1.13 -11.41 4.15
CA GLY A 84 -0.68 -12.23 3.03
C GLY A 84 -1.09 -13.70 3.20
N ASN A 85 -0.84 -14.28 4.37
CA ASN A 85 -1.24 -15.65 4.66
C ASN A 85 -2.77 -15.85 4.67
N MET A 86 -3.57 -14.84 5.05
CA MET A 86 -5.03 -14.95 4.98
C MET A 86 -5.52 -14.94 3.53
N LEU A 87 -4.92 -14.11 2.68
CA LEU A 87 -5.20 -14.06 1.24
C LEU A 87 -4.79 -15.38 0.56
N GLU A 88 -3.56 -15.89 0.79
CA GLU A 88 -3.07 -17.15 0.20
C GLU A 88 -3.92 -18.37 0.59
N ARG A 89 -4.52 -18.37 1.80
CA ARG A 89 -5.43 -19.46 2.24
C ARG A 89 -6.85 -19.28 1.77
N ASN A 90 -7.23 -18.16 1.18
CA ASN A 90 -8.57 -17.95 0.64
C ASN A 90 -8.80 -18.88 -0.57
N ALA A 91 -10.04 -19.30 -0.79
CA ALA A 91 -10.38 -20.15 -1.94
C ALA A 91 -10.45 -19.38 -3.26
N ALA A 92 -10.50 -18.05 -3.22
CA ALA A 92 -10.49 -17.19 -4.38
C ALA A 92 -9.08 -17.10 -4.99
N THR A 93 -9.00 -16.90 -6.30
CA THR A 93 -7.76 -16.49 -6.96
C THR A 93 -7.45 -15.05 -6.62
N VAL A 94 -6.26 -14.80 -6.08
CA VAL A 94 -5.82 -13.46 -5.64
C VAL A 94 -4.85 -12.86 -6.64
N THR A 95 -5.22 -11.72 -7.21
CA THR A 95 -4.32 -10.90 -8.04
C THR A 95 -3.94 -9.63 -7.30
N ALA A 96 -2.66 -9.42 -7.05
CA ALA A 96 -2.16 -8.14 -6.57
C ALA A 96 -1.90 -7.21 -7.76
N HIS A 97 -2.44 -6.00 -7.72
CA HIS A 97 -2.20 -4.95 -8.70
C HIS A 97 -1.48 -3.78 -8.03
N ILE A 98 -0.26 -3.48 -8.49
CA ILE A 98 0.55 -2.38 -7.94
C ILE A 98 0.23 -1.11 -8.72
N ASP A 99 -0.49 -0.18 -8.08
CA ASP A 99 -0.96 1.05 -8.72
C ASP A 99 0.10 2.17 -8.73
N GLY A 100 0.99 2.19 -7.75
CA GLY A 100 2.02 3.23 -7.69
C GLY A 100 3.25 2.77 -6.91
N LEU A 101 3.09 2.39 -5.65
CA LEU A 101 4.19 1.96 -4.79
C LEU A 101 3.87 0.65 -4.09
N CYS A 102 4.78 -0.31 -4.20
CA CYS A 102 4.79 -1.51 -3.39
C CYS A 102 6.15 -1.60 -2.68
N ALA A 103 6.22 -1.15 -1.43
CA ALA A 103 7.48 -1.04 -0.71
C ALA A 103 7.47 -1.76 0.63
N SER A 104 8.64 -2.30 1.03
CA SER A 104 8.85 -2.87 2.37
C SER A 104 7.81 -3.97 2.69
N ALA A 105 7.09 -3.86 3.81
CA ALA A 105 6.08 -4.84 4.21
C ALA A 105 4.93 -5.02 3.19
N ALA A 106 4.66 -4.04 2.31
CA ALA A 106 3.67 -4.21 1.24
C ALA A 106 4.08 -5.28 0.22
N THR A 107 5.39 -5.45 -0.01
CA THR A 107 5.93 -6.49 -0.89
C THR A 107 5.64 -7.90 -0.36
N ILE A 108 5.56 -8.05 0.98
CA ILE A 108 5.20 -9.32 1.62
C ILE A 108 3.77 -9.70 1.21
N VAL A 109 2.82 -8.75 1.28
CA VAL A 109 1.44 -9.01 0.87
C VAL A 109 1.38 -9.38 -0.61
N ALA A 110 2.07 -8.63 -1.49
CA ALA A 110 2.13 -8.91 -2.92
C ALA A 110 2.70 -10.30 -3.23
N CYS A 111 3.73 -10.74 -2.49
CA CYS A 111 4.34 -12.05 -2.68
C CYS A 111 3.44 -13.24 -2.33
N HIS A 112 2.36 -13.04 -1.58
CA HIS A 112 1.37 -14.07 -1.26
C HIS A 112 0.24 -14.17 -2.31
N ALA A 113 0.17 -13.25 -3.27
CA ALA A 113 -0.82 -13.32 -4.34
C ALA A 113 -0.44 -14.37 -5.40
N ASP A 114 -1.47 -14.98 -6.02
CA ASP A 114 -1.29 -15.94 -7.11
C ASP A 114 -0.67 -15.28 -8.35
N LYS A 115 -1.04 -14.02 -8.59
CA LYS A 115 -0.49 -13.19 -9.68
C LYS A 115 -0.20 -11.78 -9.17
N VAL A 116 0.88 -11.19 -9.67
CA VAL A 116 1.24 -9.78 -9.42
C VAL A 116 1.31 -9.03 -10.74
N VAL A 117 0.45 -8.05 -10.90
CA VAL A 117 0.43 -7.10 -12.02
C VAL A 117 0.93 -5.75 -11.50
N ALA A 118 1.68 -5.03 -12.29
CA ALA A 118 2.17 -3.71 -11.91
C ALA A 118 1.91 -2.69 -13.01
N ALA A 119 1.38 -1.53 -12.66
CA ALA A 119 1.29 -0.40 -13.58
C ALA A 119 2.70 -0.04 -14.09
N ALA A 120 2.82 0.30 -15.36
CA ALA A 120 4.13 0.50 -16.04
C ALA A 120 5.03 1.52 -15.34
N ASP A 121 4.44 2.51 -14.68
CA ASP A 121 5.12 3.59 -13.98
C ASP A 121 5.16 3.40 -12.45
N SER A 122 4.72 2.23 -11.96
CA SER A 122 4.80 1.87 -10.54
C SER A 122 6.22 1.50 -10.12
N SER A 123 6.42 1.40 -8.81
CA SER A 123 7.71 1.10 -8.23
C SER A 123 7.62 0.04 -7.15
N TYR A 124 8.68 -0.73 -7.06
CA TYR A 124 8.85 -1.80 -6.10
C TYR A 124 10.09 -1.55 -5.24
N MET A 125 10.02 -1.79 -3.91
CA MET A 125 11.18 -1.55 -3.06
C MET A 125 11.31 -2.60 -1.96
N VAL A 126 12.53 -3.08 -1.79
CA VAL A 126 12.94 -3.96 -0.70
C VAL A 126 14.09 -3.34 0.09
N HIS A 127 14.11 -3.55 1.39
CA HIS A 127 15.17 -3.06 2.28
C HIS A 127 15.32 -3.96 3.51
N PRO A 128 16.40 -3.77 4.32
CA PRO A 128 16.59 -4.54 5.55
C PRO A 128 15.46 -4.34 6.55
N VAL A 129 15.14 -5.39 7.30
CA VAL A 129 14.21 -5.28 8.42
C VAL A 129 14.78 -4.33 9.47
N SER A 130 13.93 -3.46 10.00
CA SER A 130 14.31 -2.54 11.07
C SER A 130 13.38 -2.68 12.28
N MET A 131 13.92 -2.43 13.45
CA MET A 131 13.18 -2.43 14.72
C MET A 131 13.39 -1.09 15.42
N GLY A 132 12.29 -0.42 15.76
CA GLY A 132 12.33 0.76 16.61
C GLY A 132 12.27 0.35 18.08
N VAL A 133 13.23 0.82 18.87
CA VAL A 133 13.26 0.59 20.33
C VAL A 133 13.38 1.93 21.03
N CYS A 134 12.52 2.15 22.04
CA CYS A 134 12.54 3.37 22.86
C CYS A 134 12.63 2.96 24.34
N ASP A 135 13.74 2.33 24.72
CA ASP A 135 13.96 1.89 26.11
C ASP A 135 15.47 1.81 26.44
N TYR A 136 15.79 1.64 27.74
CA TYR A 136 17.14 1.33 28.19
C TYR A 136 17.40 -0.17 28.01
N LEU A 137 18.32 -0.53 27.11
CA LEU A 137 18.61 -1.91 26.78
C LEU A 137 19.95 -2.36 27.40
N THR A 138 19.96 -3.57 27.92
CA THR A 138 21.18 -4.28 28.28
C THR A 138 21.84 -4.89 27.04
N ALA A 139 23.08 -5.36 27.15
CA ALA A 139 23.75 -6.09 26.08
C ALA A 139 22.98 -7.39 25.68
N GLU A 140 22.32 -8.03 26.64
CA GLU A 140 21.52 -9.22 26.41
C GLU A 140 20.25 -8.85 25.59
N ASP A 141 19.58 -7.75 25.92
CA ASP A 141 18.42 -7.26 25.18
C ASP A 141 18.77 -6.94 23.74
N LEU A 142 19.91 -6.27 23.50
CA LEU A 142 20.40 -5.97 22.16
C LEU A 142 20.69 -7.24 21.36
N ASN A 143 21.33 -8.26 21.98
CA ASN A 143 21.55 -9.54 21.31
C ASN A 143 20.24 -10.26 20.99
N ASN A 144 19.22 -10.17 21.84
CA ASN A 144 17.91 -10.75 21.58
C ASN A 144 17.20 -9.99 20.43
N CYS A 145 17.30 -8.67 20.35
CA CYS A 145 16.79 -7.88 19.23
C CYS A 145 17.47 -8.28 17.91
N LEU A 146 18.79 -8.45 17.90
CA LEU A 146 19.52 -8.91 16.70
C LEU A 146 19.03 -10.28 16.23
N LYS A 147 18.89 -11.26 17.13
CA LYS A 147 18.36 -12.59 16.79
C LYS A 147 16.94 -12.52 16.22
N ALA A 148 16.09 -11.66 16.80
CA ALA A 148 14.74 -11.46 16.29
C ALA A 148 14.75 -10.88 14.86
N LEU A 149 15.56 -9.85 14.60
CA LEU A 149 15.73 -9.26 13.27
C LEU A 149 16.25 -10.28 12.25
N GLU A 150 17.23 -11.11 12.61
CA GLU A 150 17.76 -12.20 11.76
C GLU A 150 16.67 -13.23 11.43
N THR A 151 15.85 -13.61 12.42
CA THR A 151 14.76 -14.56 12.22
C THR A 151 13.70 -14.00 11.28
N ILE A 152 13.28 -12.74 11.48
CA ILE A 152 12.30 -12.06 10.61
C ILE A 152 12.88 -11.92 9.21
N ARG A 153 14.13 -11.47 9.08
CA ARG A 153 14.83 -11.36 7.80
C ARG A 153 14.82 -12.69 7.05
N SER A 154 15.20 -13.78 7.70
CA SER A 154 15.23 -15.11 7.10
C SER A 154 13.86 -15.53 6.57
N SER A 155 12.77 -15.29 7.31
CA SER A 155 11.43 -15.64 6.86
C SER A 155 11.00 -14.85 5.60
N ILE A 156 11.38 -13.57 5.52
CA ILE A 156 11.08 -12.73 4.35
C ILE A 156 11.92 -13.17 3.14
N VAL A 157 13.21 -13.47 3.35
CA VAL A 157 14.09 -13.97 2.28
C VAL A 157 13.54 -15.25 1.67
N THR A 158 13.09 -16.20 2.50
CA THR A 158 12.46 -17.44 2.02
C THR A 158 11.19 -17.16 1.20
N LEU A 159 10.34 -16.21 1.64
CA LEU A 159 9.15 -15.79 0.88
C LEU A 159 9.54 -15.18 -0.48
N TYR A 160 10.55 -14.30 -0.49
CA TYR A 160 11.03 -13.67 -1.71
C TYR A 160 11.63 -14.69 -2.69
N ALA A 161 12.39 -15.65 -2.18
CA ALA A 161 12.93 -16.75 -3.01
C ALA A 161 11.81 -17.61 -3.62
N LYS A 162 10.77 -17.93 -2.83
CA LYS A 162 9.56 -18.63 -3.31
C LYS A 162 8.86 -17.86 -4.43
N LYS A 163 8.64 -16.54 -4.26
CA LYS A 163 7.94 -15.71 -5.25
C LYS A 163 8.77 -15.46 -6.50
N SER A 164 10.03 -15.09 -6.34
CA SER A 164 10.88 -14.67 -7.46
C SER A 164 11.49 -15.82 -8.24
N GLY A 165 11.53 -17.02 -7.67
CA GLY A 165 12.26 -18.16 -8.23
C GLY A 165 13.79 -18.00 -8.19
N LYS A 166 14.30 -17.05 -7.41
CA LYS A 166 15.73 -16.81 -7.21
C LYS A 166 16.23 -17.50 -5.94
N THR A 167 17.54 -17.51 -5.76
CA THR A 167 18.15 -18.08 -4.55
C THR A 167 17.90 -17.18 -3.33
N GLU A 168 17.91 -17.77 -2.13
CA GLU A 168 17.83 -17.01 -0.89
C GLU A 168 18.99 -16.00 -0.76
N ASP A 169 20.21 -16.37 -1.21
CA ASP A 169 21.37 -15.47 -1.19
C ASP A 169 21.17 -14.23 -2.07
N GLU A 170 20.58 -14.38 -3.26
CA GLU A 170 20.24 -13.24 -4.12
C GLU A 170 19.19 -12.33 -3.47
N CYS A 171 18.12 -12.93 -2.92
CA CYS A 171 17.05 -12.18 -2.24
C CYS A 171 17.58 -11.48 -0.98
N ALA A 172 18.42 -12.14 -0.21
CA ALA A 172 19.10 -11.58 0.95
C ALA A 172 19.94 -10.36 0.58
N LYS A 173 20.75 -10.48 -0.48
CA LYS A 173 21.56 -9.37 -0.99
C LYS A 173 20.71 -8.19 -1.40
N TRP A 174 19.59 -8.41 -2.11
CA TRP A 174 18.69 -7.34 -2.52
C TRP A 174 18.10 -6.59 -1.33
N MET A 175 17.72 -7.30 -0.26
CA MET A 175 17.26 -6.66 0.97
C MET A 175 18.37 -5.84 1.63
N ASP A 176 19.55 -6.41 1.79
CA ASP A 176 20.66 -5.78 2.52
C ASP A 176 21.15 -4.50 1.83
N GLU A 177 21.08 -4.44 0.50
CA GLU A 177 21.51 -3.29 -0.31
C GLU A 177 20.44 -2.18 -0.46
N THR A 178 19.22 -2.41 -0.02
CA THR A 178 18.06 -1.51 -0.25
C THR A 178 17.86 -1.21 -1.72
N ASN A 179 17.03 -1.98 -2.38
CA ASN A 179 16.82 -1.86 -3.82
C ASN A 179 15.47 -1.22 -4.14
N TRP A 180 15.50 -0.30 -5.10
CA TRP A 180 14.36 0.31 -5.74
C TRP A 180 14.31 -0.12 -7.20
N TRP A 181 13.17 -0.63 -7.65
CA TRP A 181 12.97 -1.13 -9.01
C TRP A 181 11.75 -0.48 -9.65
N THR A 182 11.85 -0.23 -10.94
CA THR A 182 10.70 -0.01 -11.82
C THR A 182 9.87 -1.29 -11.92
N ALA A 183 8.64 -1.18 -12.41
CA ALA A 183 7.78 -2.35 -12.66
C ALA A 183 8.49 -3.40 -13.54
N THR A 184 9.19 -2.96 -14.59
CA THR A 184 9.94 -3.83 -15.51
C THR A 184 11.10 -4.53 -14.80
N GLU A 185 11.89 -3.82 -14.01
CA GLU A 185 12.99 -4.43 -13.24
C GLU A 185 12.47 -5.42 -12.19
N ALA A 186 11.36 -5.10 -11.51
CA ALA A 186 10.71 -6.01 -10.56
C ALA A 186 10.21 -7.29 -11.24
N LYS A 187 9.72 -7.19 -12.49
CA LYS A 187 9.37 -8.34 -13.32
C LYS A 187 10.59 -9.18 -13.68
N GLU A 188 11.70 -8.58 -14.08
CA GLU A 188 12.95 -9.29 -14.35
C GLU A 188 13.50 -10.02 -13.12
N LYS A 189 13.26 -9.47 -11.93
CA LYS A 189 13.59 -10.08 -10.63
C LYS A 189 12.63 -11.21 -10.24
N GLY A 190 11.45 -11.31 -10.87
CA GLY A 190 10.44 -12.32 -10.60
C GLY A 190 9.43 -11.97 -9.52
N PHE A 191 9.38 -10.71 -9.08
CA PHE A 191 8.39 -10.23 -8.11
C PHE A 191 7.07 -9.81 -8.76
N VAL A 192 7.13 -9.37 -10.01
CA VAL A 192 5.99 -8.98 -10.83
C VAL A 192 5.86 -9.97 -11.99
N ASP A 193 4.66 -10.47 -12.22
CA ASP A 193 4.36 -11.44 -13.29
C ASP A 193 4.04 -10.71 -14.61
N GLU A 194 3.38 -9.55 -14.54
CA GLU A 194 2.95 -8.77 -15.69
C GLU A 194 3.08 -7.28 -15.42
N VAL A 195 3.53 -6.53 -16.42
CA VAL A 195 3.50 -5.07 -16.41
C VAL A 195 2.35 -4.64 -17.28
N ASP A 196 1.43 -3.86 -16.72
CA ASP A 196 0.30 -3.30 -17.42
C ASP A 196 0.77 -2.03 -18.15
N ASP A 197 0.67 -2.03 -19.48
CA ASP A 197 1.02 -0.89 -20.32
C ASP A 197 -0.12 0.14 -20.43
N GLU A 198 -1.29 -0.15 -19.89
CA GLU A 198 -2.36 0.85 -19.77
C GLU A 198 -1.90 1.89 -18.75
N ALA A 199 -1.67 3.11 -19.22
CA ALA A 199 -1.27 4.21 -18.37
C ALA A 199 -2.31 4.39 -17.26
N ASP A 200 -1.92 4.07 -16.04
CA ASP A 200 -2.76 4.33 -14.87
C ASP A 200 -2.92 5.85 -14.73
N ASP A 201 -4.16 6.33 -14.88
CA ASP A 201 -4.56 7.72 -14.65
C ASP A 201 -4.50 8.09 -13.16
N SER A 202 -3.69 7.40 -12.36
CA SER A 202 -3.55 7.69 -10.95
C SER A 202 -3.04 9.12 -10.73
N VAL A 203 -3.89 9.91 -10.09
CA VAL A 203 -3.58 11.31 -9.77
C VAL A 203 -2.80 11.36 -8.46
N VAL A 204 -1.53 11.72 -8.53
CA VAL A 204 -0.69 11.96 -7.35
C VAL A 204 -0.81 13.43 -6.93
N GLU A 205 -1.18 13.69 -5.69
CA GLU A 205 -1.38 15.03 -5.16
C GLU A 205 -0.59 15.24 -3.85
N ASN A 206 -0.05 16.44 -3.69
CA ASN A 206 0.44 16.91 -2.39
C ASN A 206 -0.63 17.80 -1.77
N ARG A 207 -1.29 17.33 -0.71
CA ARG A 207 -2.24 18.15 0.05
C ARG A 207 -1.68 18.43 1.44
N ASN A 208 -1.26 19.68 1.67
CA ASN A 208 -0.72 20.13 2.95
C ASN A 208 0.46 19.28 3.48
N GLY A 209 1.36 18.86 2.61
CA GLY A 209 2.54 18.07 2.98
C GLY A 209 2.27 16.57 3.15
N ILE A 210 1.07 16.10 2.84
CA ILE A 210 0.70 14.68 2.84
C ILE A 210 0.51 14.21 1.40
N LEU A 211 1.02 13.01 1.11
CA LEU A 211 0.83 12.35 -0.17
C LEU A 211 -0.60 11.82 -0.30
N PHE A 212 -1.24 12.15 -1.43
CA PHE A 212 -2.52 11.57 -1.84
C PHE A 212 -2.35 10.89 -3.20
N VAL A 213 -2.98 9.73 -3.38
CA VAL A 213 -3.10 9.04 -4.66
C VAL A 213 -4.59 8.77 -4.89
N ASN A 214 -5.08 9.16 -6.05
CA ASN A 214 -6.52 9.08 -6.39
C ASN A 214 -7.43 9.64 -5.28
N SER A 215 -7.02 10.78 -4.70
CA SER A 215 -7.70 11.47 -3.60
C SER A 215 -7.72 10.70 -2.25
N ILE A 216 -6.99 9.60 -2.12
CA ILE A 216 -6.83 8.85 -0.87
C ILE A 216 -5.54 9.29 -0.17
N SER A 217 -5.64 9.62 1.13
CA SER A 217 -4.44 9.96 1.92
C SER A 217 -3.58 8.74 2.16
N MET A 218 -2.30 8.85 1.82
CA MET A 218 -1.31 7.80 2.07
C MET A 218 -0.75 7.81 3.49
N ASN A 219 -1.20 8.76 4.35
CA ASN A 219 -0.64 9.02 5.69
C ASN A 219 0.90 9.19 5.71
N THR A 220 1.50 9.39 4.56
CA THR A 220 2.94 9.56 4.38
C THR A 220 3.24 11.03 4.13
N PRO A 221 4.20 11.63 4.87
CA PRO A 221 4.67 12.98 4.55
C PRO A 221 5.22 13.02 3.12
N PHE A 222 4.71 13.97 2.32
CA PHE A 222 5.07 14.08 0.90
C PHE A 222 6.58 14.18 0.65
N ASN A 223 7.31 14.86 1.55
CA ASN A 223 8.77 15.00 1.47
C ASN A 223 9.54 13.70 1.73
N LYS A 224 8.89 12.67 2.31
CA LYS A 224 9.47 11.33 2.48
C LYS A 224 9.15 10.39 1.30
N ALA A 225 8.26 10.80 0.41
CA ALA A 225 8.01 10.04 -0.80
C ALA A 225 9.24 10.07 -1.72
N PRO A 226 9.53 8.98 -2.46
CA PRO A 226 10.61 8.94 -3.44
C PRO A 226 10.50 10.04 -4.48
N ASN A 227 11.64 10.45 -5.07
CA ASN A 227 11.66 11.54 -6.05
C ASN A 227 10.75 11.27 -7.25
N PHE A 228 10.71 10.03 -7.76
CA PHE A 228 9.86 9.68 -8.89
C PHE A 228 8.36 9.79 -8.56
N VAL A 229 7.92 9.50 -7.33
CA VAL A 229 6.54 9.73 -6.87
C VAL A 229 6.28 11.23 -6.78
N ARG A 230 7.23 12.00 -6.23
CA ARG A 230 7.11 13.45 -6.09
C ARG A 230 7.10 14.18 -7.44
N SER A 231 7.77 13.64 -8.45
CA SER A 231 7.80 14.23 -9.80
C SER A 231 6.48 14.06 -10.58
N ARG A 232 5.60 13.16 -10.12
CA ARG A 232 4.28 12.89 -10.74
C ARG A 232 3.16 13.81 -10.22
N VAL A 233 3.45 14.70 -9.27
CA VAL A 233 2.44 15.62 -8.71
C VAL A 233 1.95 16.58 -9.77
N VAL A 234 0.66 16.51 -10.05
CA VAL A 234 -0.03 17.53 -10.84
C VAL A 234 -0.32 18.72 -9.93
N ASP A 235 0.45 19.80 -10.10
CA ASP A 235 0.26 21.05 -9.38
C ASP A 235 -1.04 21.72 -9.88
N LYS A 236 -2.15 21.51 -9.17
CA LYS A 236 -3.42 22.19 -9.47
C LYS A 236 -3.41 23.70 -9.09
N THR A 237 -2.28 24.23 -8.64
CA THR A 237 -2.21 25.63 -8.20
C THR A 237 -2.16 26.64 -9.34
N THR A 238 -2.13 26.21 -10.62
CA THR A 238 -1.99 27.11 -11.80
C THR A 238 -3.16 27.07 -12.77
N ALA A 239 -4.29 26.47 -12.44
CA ALA A 239 -5.49 26.63 -13.25
C ALA A 239 -6.16 27.98 -12.91
N GLN A 240 -5.67 29.07 -13.47
CA GLN A 240 -6.48 30.29 -13.62
C GLN A 240 -7.70 29.96 -14.49
N PRO A 241 -8.92 30.43 -14.13
CA PRO A 241 -10.05 30.27 -15.01
C PRO A 241 -9.77 31.05 -16.31
N GLU A 242 -9.83 30.36 -17.45
CA GLU A 242 -9.82 31.01 -18.75
C GLU A 242 -10.97 32.03 -18.81
N ASN A 243 -10.60 33.30 -18.94
CA ASN A 243 -11.50 34.38 -19.28
C ASN A 243 -12.10 34.08 -20.65
N THR A 244 -13.33 33.62 -20.70
CA THR A 244 -14.12 33.57 -21.93
C THR A 244 -14.34 35.01 -22.40
N PRO A 245 -13.98 35.38 -23.65
CA PRO A 245 -14.28 36.71 -24.17
C PRO A 245 -15.77 36.88 -24.29
N GLN A 246 -16.33 37.92 -23.67
CA GLN A 246 -17.69 38.37 -23.89
C GLN A 246 -17.86 38.72 -25.37
N ALA A 247 -18.78 38.05 -26.03
CA ALA A 247 -19.21 38.41 -27.37
C ALA A 247 -19.90 39.77 -27.34
N ASP A 248 -19.39 40.74 -28.15
CA ASP A 248 -20.01 42.01 -28.44
C ASP A 248 -21.43 41.80 -29.01
N GLN A 249 -22.41 42.39 -28.34
CA GLN A 249 -23.73 42.55 -28.93
C GLN A 249 -23.75 43.78 -29.84
N PRO A 250 -24.26 43.69 -31.05
CA PRO A 250 -24.41 44.84 -31.90
C PRO A 250 -25.54 45.76 -31.40
N GLY A 251 -25.20 47.00 -31.20
CA GLY A 251 -26.14 48.04 -30.85
C GLY A 251 -27.10 48.35 -32.03
N ASN A 252 -28.29 48.68 -31.60
CA ASN A 252 -29.26 49.40 -32.43
C ASN A 252 -29.66 50.67 -31.73
#